data_4167efbc71e25aeb08f34e0092b58b57
#
_entry.id   4167efbc71e25aeb08f34e0092b58b57
#
_cell.length_a   1.000
_cell.length_b   1.000
_cell.length_c   1.000
_cell.angle_alpha   90.00
_cell.angle_beta   90.00
_cell.angle_gamma   90.00
#
_symmetry.space_group_name_H-M   'P 1'
#
loop_
_entity.id
_entity.type
_entity.pdbx_description
1 polymer ?
#
loop_
_entity_poly.entity_id
_entity_poly.type
_entity_poly.pdbx_seq_one_letter_code
_entity_poly.pdbx_strand_id
1 'polypeptide(L)'
;MANSYRDLIVWQRTVEMTLALYRLTEEFPKQEMFGLTSQLRRAGVSVASNIAEGWGRQSEGEYKHFLGMARGSNMEIQTQLLIASKLGFGDPEKLTLAEQLSHETGKMLVSLMKKIRSRLPFLFAVNCSLFAASQYSLGYIFDMR
;
A
#
# COMPACT_ATOMS: atom_id res chain seq x y z
N MET A 1 -9.11 7.98 -15.05
CA MET A 1 -9.16 6.94 -13.97
C MET A 1 -8.26 5.79 -14.37
N ALA A 2 -7.55 5.18 -13.43
CA ALA A 2 -6.76 3.97 -13.73
C ALA A 2 -7.73 2.81 -14.08
N ASN A 3 -7.48 2.14 -15.19
CA ASN A 3 -8.29 1.02 -15.67
C ASN A 3 -7.78 -0.32 -15.11
N SER A 4 -6.54 -0.33 -14.62
CA SER A 4 -5.86 -1.49 -14.08
C SER A 4 -4.94 -1.08 -12.92
N TYR A 5 -4.62 -2.02 -12.02
CA TYR A 5 -3.57 -1.79 -11.01
C TYR A 5 -2.22 -1.44 -11.65
N ARG A 6 -1.98 -1.90 -12.89
CA ARG A 6 -0.75 -1.60 -13.65
C ARG A 6 -0.60 -0.11 -14.01
N ASP A 7 -1.71 0.63 -14.05
CA ASP A 7 -1.71 2.08 -14.32
C ASP A 7 -1.38 2.89 -13.05
N LEU A 8 -1.35 2.25 -11.88
CA LEU A 8 -1.00 2.91 -10.63
C LEU A 8 0.50 3.19 -10.58
N ILE A 9 0.87 4.47 -10.49
CA ILE A 9 2.27 4.88 -10.38
C ILE A 9 2.96 4.23 -9.18
N VAL A 10 2.26 4.09 -8.04
CA VAL A 10 2.79 3.41 -6.86
C VAL A 10 3.13 1.94 -7.14
N TRP A 11 2.32 1.24 -7.92
CA TRP A 11 2.59 -0.14 -8.29
C TRP A 11 3.80 -0.25 -9.22
N GLN A 12 3.88 0.62 -10.24
CA GLN A 12 5.03 0.67 -11.16
C GLN A 12 6.34 0.95 -10.39
N ARG A 13 6.31 1.93 -9.48
CA ARG A 13 7.45 2.27 -8.64
C ARG A 13 7.86 1.12 -7.71
N THR A 14 6.89 0.36 -7.21
CA THR A 14 7.14 -0.84 -6.39
C THR A 14 7.80 -1.95 -7.18
N VAL A 15 7.42 -2.15 -8.45
CA VAL A 15 8.09 -3.10 -9.34
C VAL A 15 9.55 -2.69 -9.57
N GLU A 16 9.82 -1.42 -9.86
CA GLU A 16 11.19 -0.89 -10.00
C GLU A 16 12.01 -1.12 -8.71
N MET A 17 11.45 -0.83 -7.56
CA MET A 17 12.07 -1.10 -6.25
C MET A 17 12.39 -2.59 -6.09
N THR A 18 11.45 -3.48 -6.42
CA THR A 18 11.65 -4.92 -6.31
C THR A 18 12.80 -5.39 -7.20
N LEU A 19 12.87 -4.91 -8.44
CA LEU A 19 13.98 -5.22 -9.35
C LEU A 19 15.32 -4.69 -8.82
N ALA A 20 15.34 -3.50 -8.22
CA ALA A 20 16.54 -2.95 -7.58
C ALA A 20 17.00 -3.82 -6.39
N LEU A 21 16.05 -4.34 -5.58
CA LEU A 21 16.38 -5.27 -4.49
C LEU A 21 16.99 -6.58 -5.00
N TYR A 22 16.48 -7.12 -6.11
CA TYR A 22 17.05 -8.32 -6.72
C TYR A 22 18.49 -8.09 -7.18
N ARG A 23 18.76 -6.96 -7.89
CA ARG A 23 20.10 -6.59 -8.34
C ARG A 23 21.07 -6.33 -7.19
N LEU A 24 20.63 -5.67 -6.13
CA LEU A 24 21.42 -5.43 -4.92
C LEU A 24 21.81 -6.74 -4.25
N THR A 25 20.84 -7.65 -4.08
CA THR A 25 21.04 -8.89 -3.33
C THR A 25 21.79 -9.97 -4.10
N GLU A 26 22.07 -9.80 -5.39
CA GLU A 26 22.97 -10.67 -6.15
C GLU A 26 24.42 -10.60 -5.61
N GLU A 27 24.79 -9.47 -5.00
CA GLU A 27 26.13 -9.23 -4.45
C GLU A 27 26.22 -9.54 -2.94
N PHE A 28 25.15 -10.00 -2.34
CA PHE A 28 25.16 -10.37 -0.91
C PHE A 28 25.95 -11.67 -0.70
N PRO A 29 26.53 -11.87 0.51
CA PRO A 29 27.20 -13.13 0.84
C PRO A 29 26.31 -14.33 0.61
N LYS A 30 26.86 -15.42 0.07
CA LYS A 30 26.09 -16.64 -0.23
C LYS A 30 25.40 -17.24 0.99
N GLN A 31 25.93 -17.01 2.18
CA GLN A 31 25.35 -17.43 3.45
C GLN A 31 23.99 -16.75 3.71
N GLU A 32 23.78 -15.57 3.11
CA GLU A 32 22.52 -14.80 3.23
C GLU A 32 21.43 -15.24 2.26
N MET A 33 21.67 -16.26 1.43
CA MET A 33 20.68 -16.74 0.45
C MET A 33 19.34 -17.07 1.10
N PHE A 34 19.35 -17.71 2.27
CA PHE A 34 18.14 -18.05 3.06
C PHE A 34 17.87 -17.04 4.20
N GLY A 35 18.75 -16.07 4.40
CA GLY A 35 18.63 -14.97 5.35
C GLY A 35 18.11 -13.70 4.70
N LEU A 36 18.90 -12.63 4.78
CA LEU A 36 18.54 -11.27 4.37
C LEU A 36 18.20 -11.16 2.88
N THR A 37 18.89 -11.93 2.01
CA THR A 37 18.60 -11.97 0.55
C THR A 37 17.17 -12.43 0.30
N SER A 38 16.76 -13.57 0.87
CA SER A 38 15.41 -14.10 0.63
C SER A 38 14.35 -13.21 1.25
N GLN A 39 14.59 -12.62 2.40
CA GLN A 39 13.64 -11.74 3.08
C GLN A 39 13.41 -10.44 2.31
N LEU A 40 14.45 -9.76 1.82
CA LEU A 40 14.34 -8.56 0.99
C LEU A 40 13.56 -8.82 -0.29
N ARG A 41 13.85 -9.91 -0.99
CA ARG A 41 13.16 -10.27 -2.23
C ARG A 41 11.68 -10.58 -1.97
N ARG A 42 11.37 -11.36 -0.95
CA ARG A 42 9.98 -11.67 -0.56
C ARG A 42 9.21 -10.42 -0.14
N ALA A 43 9.81 -9.54 0.65
CA ALA A 43 9.19 -8.28 1.04
C ALA A 43 8.89 -7.38 -0.18
N GLY A 44 9.83 -7.26 -1.12
CA GLY A 44 9.62 -6.52 -2.37
C GLY A 44 8.43 -7.04 -3.18
N VAL A 45 8.39 -8.35 -3.42
CA VAL A 45 7.27 -9.00 -4.11
C VAL A 45 5.96 -8.80 -3.34
N SER A 46 5.99 -8.88 -2.00
CA SER A 46 4.81 -8.70 -1.15
C SER A 46 4.21 -7.30 -1.29
N VAL A 47 5.01 -6.23 -1.37
CA VAL A 47 4.49 -4.86 -1.59
C VAL A 47 3.69 -4.80 -2.89
N ALA A 48 4.29 -5.23 -4.02
CA ALA A 48 3.64 -5.19 -5.33
C ALA A 48 2.36 -6.04 -5.38
N SER A 49 2.42 -7.24 -4.82
CA SER A 49 1.30 -8.19 -4.81
C SER A 49 0.13 -7.67 -3.99
N ASN A 50 0.37 -7.10 -2.80
CA ASN A 50 -0.69 -6.54 -1.96
C ASN A 50 -1.36 -5.32 -2.60
N ILE A 51 -0.62 -4.45 -3.32
CA ILE A 51 -1.23 -3.34 -4.07
C ILE A 51 -2.16 -3.88 -5.16
N ALA A 52 -1.71 -4.87 -5.94
CA ALA A 52 -2.50 -5.47 -7.01
C ALA A 52 -3.72 -6.22 -6.47
N GLU A 53 -3.57 -6.99 -5.40
CA GLU A 53 -4.66 -7.73 -4.76
C GLU A 53 -5.71 -6.77 -4.18
N GLY A 54 -5.27 -5.73 -3.48
CA GLY A 54 -6.16 -4.72 -2.94
C GLY A 54 -6.97 -4.00 -4.02
N TRP A 55 -6.36 -3.70 -5.16
CA TRP A 55 -7.06 -3.13 -6.31
C TRP A 55 -8.19 -4.03 -6.83
N GLY A 56 -7.99 -5.35 -6.80
CA GLY A 56 -8.98 -6.33 -7.24
C GLY A 56 -10.13 -6.54 -6.25
N ARG A 57 -10.08 -5.96 -5.05
CA ARG A 57 -11.15 -6.09 -4.04
C ARG A 57 -12.29 -5.13 -4.31
N GLN A 58 -13.52 -5.56 -3.95
CA GLN A 58 -14.73 -4.80 -4.24
C GLN A 58 -15.02 -3.71 -3.21
N SER A 59 -14.46 -3.79 -2.01
CA SER A 59 -14.69 -2.83 -0.93
C SER A 59 -13.48 -1.94 -0.65
N GLU A 60 -13.74 -0.65 -0.33
CA GLU A 60 -12.68 0.29 0.08
C GLU A 60 -11.97 -0.16 1.37
N GLY A 61 -12.68 -0.84 2.26
CA GLY A 61 -12.13 -1.38 3.51
C GLY A 61 -11.09 -2.45 3.25
N GLU A 62 -11.38 -3.40 2.36
CA GLU A 62 -10.43 -4.42 1.94
C GLU A 62 -9.24 -3.79 1.19
N TYR A 63 -9.51 -2.85 0.28
CA TYR A 63 -8.42 -2.14 -0.42
C TYR A 63 -7.45 -1.48 0.56
N LYS A 64 -7.96 -0.77 1.57
CA LYS A 64 -7.12 -0.19 2.64
C LYS A 64 -6.35 -1.23 3.41
N HIS A 65 -6.96 -2.37 3.72
CA HIS A 65 -6.31 -3.45 4.44
C HIS A 65 -5.08 -3.95 3.67
N PHE A 66 -5.22 -4.23 2.37
CA PHE A 66 -4.11 -4.67 1.52
C PHE A 66 -3.04 -3.59 1.34
N LEU A 67 -3.41 -2.32 1.21
CA LEU A 67 -2.44 -1.22 1.20
C LEU A 67 -1.70 -1.11 2.54
N GLY A 68 -2.35 -1.41 3.65
CA GLY A 68 -1.73 -1.51 4.97
C GLY A 68 -0.69 -2.63 5.03
N MET A 69 -0.99 -3.80 4.47
CA MET A 69 -0.04 -4.93 4.34
C MET A 69 1.14 -4.56 3.44
N ALA A 70 0.89 -3.91 2.30
CA ALA A 70 1.94 -3.40 1.41
C ALA A 70 2.86 -2.41 2.15
N ARG A 71 2.29 -1.50 2.93
CA ARG A 71 3.06 -0.56 3.76
C ARG A 71 3.90 -1.27 4.81
N GLY A 72 3.36 -2.29 5.48
CA GLY A 72 4.10 -3.12 6.43
C GLY A 72 5.32 -3.77 5.79
N SER A 73 5.14 -4.41 4.63
CA SER A 73 6.25 -5.02 3.86
C SER A 73 7.28 -3.99 3.42
N ASN A 74 6.87 -2.75 3.08
CA ASN A 74 7.81 -1.69 2.75
C ASN A 74 8.62 -1.20 3.97
N MET A 75 8.05 -1.18 5.17
CA MET A 75 8.79 -0.89 6.41
C MET A 75 9.82 -1.99 6.72
N GLU A 76 9.46 -3.23 6.45
CA GLU A 76 10.38 -4.37 6.56
C GLU A 76 11.58 -4.20 5.63
N ILE A 77 11.37 -3.83 4.35
CA ILE A 77 12.44 -3.53 3.39
C ILE A 77 13.37 -2.44 3.94
N GLN A 78 12.85 -1.33 4.43
CA GLN A 78 13.65 -0.23 4.96
C GLN A 78 14.53 -0.67 6.13
N THR A 79 13.99 -1.50 7.01
CA THR A 79 14.73 -2.07 8.14
C THR A 79 15.84 -2.98 7.65
N GLN A 80 15.54 -3.86 6.70
CA GLN A 80 16.51 -4.82 6.16
C GLN A 80 17.61 -4.16 5.35
N LEU A 81 17.31 -3.09 4.58
CA LEU A 81 18.31 -2.29 3.88
C LEU A 81 19.26 -1.59 4.85
N LEU A 82 18.74 -1.04 5.95
CA LEU A 82 19.58 -0.45 7.00
C LEU A 82 20.50 -1.50 7.63
N ILE A 83 20.01 -2.71 7.88
CA ILE A 83 20.83 -3.82 8.39
C ILE A 83 21.91 -4.18 7.38
N ALA A 84 21.57 -4.36 6.10
CA ALA A 84 22.53 -4.64 5.02
C ALA A 84 23.62 -3.57 4.93
N SER A 85 23.22 -2.30 5.00
CA SER A 85 24.16 -1.15 5.04
C SER A 85 25.15 -1.25 6.19
N LYS A 86 24.66 -1.53 7.40
CA LYS A 86 25.53 -1.66 8.60
C LYS A 86 26.44 -2.86 8.55
N LEU A 87 26.06 -3.92 7.85
CA LEU A 87 26.90 -5.10 7.63
C LEU A 87 27.86 -4.95 6.43
N GLY A 88 27.74 -3.87 5.65
CA GLY A 88 28.54 -3.63 4.45
C GLY A 88 28.20 -4.59 3.31
N PHE A 89 26.94 -5.05 3.20
CA PHE A 89 26.50 -5.95 2.14
C PHE A 89 26.04 -5.20 0.90
N GLY A 90 26.47 -5.70 -0.25
CA GLY A 90 26.10 -5.18 -1.56
C GLY A 90 26.81 -3.88 -1.95
N ASP A 91 26.59 -3.45 -3.18
CA ASP A 91 27.14 -2.21 -3.74
C ASP A 91 26.43 -0.98 -3.12
N PRO A 92 27.18 0.05 -2.64
CA PRO A 92 26.61 1.23 -2.00
C PRO A 92 25.68 2.04 -2.90
N GLU A 93 25.92 2.11 -4.21
CA GLU A 93 25.06 2.86 -5.15
C GLU A 93 23.73 2.13 -5.35
N LYS A 94 23.77 0.80 -5.50
CA LYS A 94 22.57 -0.03 -5.61
C LYS A 94 21.76 0.00 -4.31
N LEU A 95 22.41 0.03 -3.17
CA LEU A 95 21.76 0.16 -1.87
C LEU A 95 21.06 1.50 -1.74
N THR A 96 21.72 2.60 -2.07
CA THR A 96 21.15 3.95 -2.07
C THR A 96 19.93 4.04 -2.99
N LEU A 97 20.01 3.46 -4.19
CA LEU A 97 18.86 3.42 -5.12
C LEU A 97 17.68 2.65 -4.52
N ALA A 98 17.91 1.49 -3.92
CA ALA A 98 16.86 0.69 -3.29
C ALA A 98 16.21 1.43 -2.12
N GLU A 99 16.99 2.12 -1.29
CA GLU A 99 16.48 2.97 -0.20
C GLU A 99 15.62 4.12 -0.72
N GLN A 100 16.05 4.83 -1.75
CA GLN A 100 15.29 5.93 -2.37
C GLN A 100 13.94 5.43 -2.89
N LEU A 101 13.94 4.34 -3.66
CA LEU A 101 12.71 3.75 -4.21
C LEU A 101 11.75 3.27 -3.11
N SER A 102 12.28 2.70 -2.02
CA SER A 102 11.48 2.29 -0.86
C SER A 102 10.85 3.49 -0.14
N HIS A 103 11.59 4.58 0.06
CA HIS A 103 11.06 5.81 0.65
C HIS A 103 9.97 6.45 -0.23
N GLU A 104 10.18 6.53 -1.55
CA GLU A 104 9.18 7.03 -2.49
C GLU A 104 7.91 6.19 -2.45
N THR A 105 8.04 4.86 -2.53
CA THR A 105 6.92 3.91 -2.43
C THR A 105 6.14 4.13 -1.12
N GLY A 106 6.83 4.29 -0.01
CA GLY A 106 6.20 4.55 1.29
C GLY A 106 5.37 5.83 1.31
N LYS A 107 5.89 6.94 0.76
CA LYS A 107 5.16 8.21 0.63
C LYS A 107 3.92 8.07 -0.27
N MET A 108 4.05 7.35 -1.39
CA MET A 108 2.94 7.11 -2.32
C MET A 108 1.83 6.26 -1.69
N LEU A 109 2.18 5.20 -0.94
CA LEU A 109 1.21 4.36 -0.22
C LEU A 109 0.42 5.19 0.80
N VAL A 110 1.10 6.01 1.61
CA VAL A 110 0.45 6.88 2.59
C VAL A 110 -0.50 7.86 1.90
N SER A 111 -0.07 8.47 0.80
CA SER A 111 -0.90 9.40 0.01
C SER A 111 -2.14 8.73 -0.55
N LEU A 112 -1.99 7.51 -1.11
CA LEU A 112 -3.11 6.72 -1.65
C LEU A 112 -4.11 6.34 -0.55
N MET A 113 -3.63 5.87 0.60
CA MET A 113 -4.48 5.50 1.74
C MET A 113 -5.27 6.70 2.29
N LYS A 114 -4.67 7.91 2.30
CA LYS A 114 -5.36 9.15 2.70
C LYS A 114 -6.48 9.51 1.73
N LYS A 115 -6.26 9.39 0.42
CA LYS A 115 -7.27 9.67 -0.61
C LYS A 115 -8.50 8.75 -0.49
N ILE A 116 -8.31 7.49 -0.16
CA ILE A 116 -9.42 6.55 0.07
C ILE A 116 -10.19 6.92 1.35
N ARG A 117 -9.50 7.37 2.40
CA ARG A 117 -10.11 7.79 3.66
C ARG A 117 -10.98 9.04 3.53
N SER A 118 -10.64 9.98 2.64
CA SER A 118 -11.38 11.21 2.43
C SER A 118 -12.70 11.05 1.66
N ARG A 119 -12.93 9.90 1.00
CA ARG A 119 -14.19 9.60 0.30
C ARG A 119 -15.31 9.10 1.23
N LEU A 120 -14.97 8.57 2.40
CA LEU A 120 -15.95 8.04 3.38
C LEU A 120 -16.86 9.09 4.06
N PRO A 121 -16.44 10.33 4.40
CA PRO A 121 -17.32 11.28 5.07
C PRO A 121 -18.49 11.76 4.21
N PHE A 122 -18.31 11.81 2.88
CA PHE A 122 -19.34 12.35 1.97
C PHE A 122 -20.52 11.38 1.77
N LEU A 123 -20.25 10.08 1.71
CA LEU A 123 -21.32 9.05 1.57
C LEU A 123 -22.13 8.88 2.85
N PHE A 124 -21.51 9.06 4.03
CA PHE A 124 -22.22 8.99 5.31
C PHE A 124 -23.12 10.21 5.54
N ALA A 125 -22.70 11.40 5.13
CA ALA A 125 -23.50 12.63 5.22
C ALA A 125 -24.73 12.58 4.31
N VAL A 126 -24.61 12.02 3.11
CA VAL A 126 -25.74 11.88 2.16
C VAL A 126 -26.76 10.86 2.65
N ASN A 127 -26.34 9.73 3.23
CA ASN A 127 -27.24 8.72 3.77
C ASN A 127 -27.96 9.18 5.06
N CYS A 128 -27.31 9.95 5.93
CA CYS A 128 -27.97 10.54 7.10
C CYS A 128 -29.06 11.56 6.71
N SER A 129 -28.86 12.35 5.67
CA SER A 129 -29.83 13.34 5.19
C SER A 129 -31.08 12.67 4.58
N LEU A 130 -30.89 11.55 3.87
CA LEU A 130 -32.01 10.78 3.28
C LEU A 130 -32.80 10.01 4.34
N PHE A 131 -32.17 9.54 5.43
CA PHE A 131 -32.85 8.86 6.52
C PHE A 131 -33.66 9.82 7.40
N ALA A 132 -33.16 11.06 7.62
CA ALA A 132 -33.90 12.08 8.35
C ALA A 132 -35.14 12.59 7.58
N ALA A 133 -35.06 12.69 6.25
CA ALA A 133 -36.22 13.10 5.42
C ALA A 133 -37.33 12.05 5.37
N SER A 134 -37.01 10.76 5.54
CA SER A 134 -37.99 9.67 5.55
C SER A 134 -38.80 9.58 6.86
N GLN A 135 -38.30 10.11 7.97
CA GLN A 135 -39.02 10.05 9.26
C GLN A 135 -40.00 11.21 9.46
N TYR A 136 -39.90 12.29 8.70
CA TYR A 136 -40.86 13.41 8.80
C TYR A 136 -42.14 13.22 7.96
N SER A 137 -42.20 12.19 7.13
CA SER A 137 -43.38 11.94 6.26
C SER A 137 -44.46 11.01 6.87
N LEU A 138 -44.24 10.46 8.07
CA LEU A 138 -45.18 9.52 8.72
C LEU A 138 -45.93 10.08 9.92
N GLY A 139 -45.80 11.38 10.19
CA GLY A 139 -46.42 12.06 11.36
C GLY A 139 -47.73 12.79 11.11
N TYR A 140 -48.32 12.77 9.91
CA TYR A 140 -49.49 13.61 9.57
C TYR A 140 -50.75 12.82 9.14
N ILE A 141 -50.98 11.61 9.60
CA ILE A 141 -52.21 10.85 9.25
C ILE A 141 -52.94 10.30 10.50
N PHE A 142 -52.82 10.87 11.67
CA PHE A 142 -53.67 10.50 12.79
C PHE A 142 -54.04 11.71 13.65
N ASP A 143 -54.88 12.59 13.14
CA ASP A 143 -55.76 13.38 13.98
C ASP A 143 -56.93 13.98 13.16
N MET A 144 -57.97 13.21 12.90
CA MET A 144 -59.32 13.67 12.60
C MET A 144 -60.32 12.57 12.97
N ARG A 145 -60.69 12.53 14.26
CA ARG A 145 -62.05 12.21 14.72
C ARG A 145 -62.21 12.66 16.16
#